data_a94038cd4964ff5be61be19440c86236
#
_entry.id   a94038cd4964ff5be61be19440c86236
#
_cell.length_a   1.000
_cell.length_b   1.000
_cell.length_c   1.000
_cell.angle_alpha   90.00
_cell.angle_beta   90.00
_cell.angle_gamma   90.00
#
_symmetry.space_group_name_H-M   'P 1'
#
loop_
_entity.id
_entity.type
_entity.pdbx_description
1 polymer ?
#
loop_
_entity_poly.entity_id
_entity_poly.type
_entity_poly.pdbx_seq_one_letter_code
_entity_poly.pdbx_strand_id
1 'polypeptide(L)'
;MTEVKDDETLDEIGGVTIIQKKRGYRFSADSILLADFPDLTGVTKAVDLGTGSGVIAILLAKRSQELSVVGIELQGTLFDLAVRNVDLSALSDRIEVVKGDLKSIK
;
A
#
# COMPACT_ATOMS: atom_id res chain seq x y z
N MET A 1 -1.51 5.64 -17.54
CA MET A 1 -1.36 6.72 -16.55
C MET A 1 -2.48 6.67 -15.55
N THR A 2 -2.16 6.82 -14.26
CA THR A 2 -3.15 6.76 -13.19
C THR A 2 -3.81 8.12 -13.01
N GLU A 3 -5.14 8.17 -13.03
CA GLU A 3 -5.89 9.41 -12.86
C GLU A 3 -6.35 9.58 -11.43
N VAL A 4 -6.38 10.84 -10.96
CA VAL A 4 -6.95 11.21 -9.67
C VAL A 4 -8.38 11.67 -9.91
N LYS A 5 -9.34 11.05 -9.21
CA LYS A 5 -10.77 11.36 -9.37
C LYS A 5 -11.16 12.58 -8.54
N ASP A 6 -12.37 13.14 -8.81
CA ASP A 6 -12.82 14.36 -8.14
C ASP A 6 -12.95 14.22 -6.62
N ASP A 7 -13.24 13.01 -6.13
CA ASP A 7 -13.38 12.73 -4.69
C ASP A 7 -12.07 12.26 -4.05
N GLU A 8 -10.96 12.45 -4.74
CA GLU A 8 -9.65 11.99 -4.31
C GLU A 8 -8.64 13.12 -4.21
N THR A 9 -7.60 12.90 -3.43
CA THR A 9 -6.46 13.81 -3.34
C THR A 9 -5.18 13.06 -3.68
N LEU A 10 -4.18 13.81 -4.12
CA LEU A 10 -2.83 13.31 -4.36
C LEU A 10 -1.94 13.89 -3.29
N ASP A 11 -1.37 13.05 -2.45
CA ASP A 11 -0.60 13.47 -1.29
C ASP A 11 0.78 12.85 -1.29
N GLU A 12 1.76 13.57 -0.78
CA GLU A 12 3.13 13.06 -0.64
C GLU A 12 3.38 12.64 0.80
N ILE A 13 3.92 11.45 0.99
CA ILE A 13 4.06 10.81 2.29
C ILE A 13 5.35 10.00 2.31
N GLY A 14 6.31 10.38 3.17
CA GLY A 14 7.55 9.63 3.29
C GLY A 14 8.29 9.46 1.96
N GLY A 15 8.22 10.44 1.08
CA GLY A 15 8.84 10.39 -0.23
C GLY A 15 8.03 9.64 -1.28
N VAL A 16 6.80 9.22 -0.95
CA VAL A 16 5.92 8.48 -1.85
C VAL A 16 4.68 9.30 -2.15
N THR A 17 4.20 9.26 -3.40
CA THR A 17 2.98 9.92 -3.81
C THR A 17 1.82 8.95 -3.75
N ILE A 18 0.76 9.32 -3.03
CA ILE A 18 -0.37 8.45 -2.73
C ILE A 18 -1.68 9.13 -3.10
N ILE A 19 -2.56 8.39 -3.76
CA ILE A 19 -3.94 8.81 -4.01
C ILE A 19 -4.79 8.35 -2.83
N GLN A 20 -5.59 9.27 -2.27
CA GLN A 20 -6.49 8.99 -1.16
C GLN A 20 -7.89 9.55 -1.45
N LYS A 21 -8.91 8.97 -0.81
CA LYS A 21 -10.24 9.58 -0.79
C LYS A 21 -10.21 10.84 0.05
N LYS A 22 -10.94 11.88 -0.35
CA LYS A 22 -11.10 13.09 0.45
C LYS A 22 -11.78 12.81 1.77
N ARG A 23 -12.69 11.83 1.78
CA ARG A 23 -13.45 11.42 2.96
C ARG A 23 -13.32 9.90 3.14
N GLY A 24 -13.50 9.44 4.36
CA GLY A 24 -13.36 8.04 4.74
C GLY A 24 -11.95 7.75 5.23
N TYR A 25 -11.46 6.55 4.97
CA TYR A 25 -10.13 6.16 5.42
C TYR A 25 -9.06 7.00 4.70
N ARG A 26 -8.21 7.61 5.51
CA ARG A 26 -7.01 8.30 5.04
C ARG A 26 -5.83 7.81 5.87
N PHE A 27 -4.66 7.75 5.26
CA PHE A 27 -3.48 7.34 5.99
C PHE A 27 -3.11 8.39 7.05
N SER A 28 -2.39 7.97 8.09
CA SER A 28 -1.90 8.85 9.14
C SER A 28 -0.38 8.76 9.26
N ALA A 29 0.22 9.66 10.06
CA ALA A 29 1.65 9.60 10.36
C ALA A 29 2.05 8.27 11.01
N ASP A 30 1.13 7.59 11.68
CA ASP A 30 1.36 6.28 12.28
C ASP A 30 1.74 5.23 11.22
N SER A 31 1.22 5.37 9.99
CA SER A 31 1.57 4.45 8.90
C SER A 31 3.07 4.53 8.57
N ILE A 32 3.64 5.73 8.61
CA ILE A 32 5.08 5.90 8.38
C ILE A 32 5.87 5.21 9.48
N LEU A 33 5.48 5.41 10.73
CA LEU A 33 6.14 4.78 11.88
C LEU A 33 6.04 3.26 11.81
N LEU A 34 4.86 2.73 11.46
CA LEU A 34 4.66 1.30 11.33
C LEU A 34 5.52 0.71 10.20
N ALA A 35 5.67 1.42 9.09
CA ALA A 35 6.49 0.97 7.98
C ALA A 35 7.99 1.02 8.30
N ASP A 36 8.40 1.94 9.18
CA ASP A 36 9.81 2.06 9.60
C ASP A 36 10.20 1.07 10.70
N PHE A 37 9.23 0.52 11.40
CA PHE A 37 9.47 -0.31 12.58
C PHE A 37 10.12 -1.67 12.26
N PRO A 38 9.68 -2.43 11.23
CA PRO A 38 10.23 -3.76 11.00
C PRO A 38 11.71 -3.75 10.62
N ASP A 39 12.44 -4.72 11.13
CA ASP A 39 13.79 -5.00 10.64
C ASP A 39 13.67 -5.87 9.39
N LEU A 40 14.07 -5.31 8.25
CA LEU A 40 13.96 -6.00 6.96
C LEU A 40 15.25 -6.72 6.55
N THR A 41 16.24 -6.81 7.43
CA THR A 41 17.49 -7.50 7.15
C THR A 41 17.21 -8.96 6.78
N GLY A 42 17.60 -9.36 5.56
CA GLY A 42 17.40 -10.73 5.09
C GLY A 42 15.96 -11.09 4.72
N VAL A 43 15.02 -10.13 4.81
CA VAL A 43 13.61 -10.37 4.47
C VAL A 43 13.41 -10.11 2.99
N THR A 44 12.86 -11.09 2.27
CA THR A 44 12.58 -10.97 0.83
C THR A 44 11.10 -10.98 0.51
N LYS A 45 10.25 -11.39 1.46
CA LYS A 45 8.79 -11.44 1.27
C LYS A 45 8.08 -10.95 2.50
N ALA A 46 6.99 -10.21 2.31
CA ALA A 46 6.14 -9.73 3.38
C ALA A 46 4.68 -9.79 2.95
N VAL A 47 3.78 -9.92 3.92
CA VAL A 47 2.34 -9.84 3.70
C VAL A 47 1.80 -8.69 4.53
N ASP A 48 1.06 -7.80 3.89
CA ASP A 48 0.40 -6.67 4.55
C ASP A 48 -1.10 -6.96 4.64
N LEU A 49 -1.55 -7.39 5.81
CA LEU A 49 -2.95 -7.73 6.04
C LEU A 49 -3.76 -6.46 6.26
N GLY A 50 -4.82 -6.28 5.46
CA GLY A 50 -5.59 -5.05 5.49
C GLY A 50 -4.79 -3.88 4.93
N THR A 51 -4.24 -4.05 3.74
CA THR A 51 -3.30 -3.09 3.14
C THR A 51 -3.90 -1.69 2.89
N GLY A 52 -5.24 -1.57 2.93
CA GLY A 52 -5.91 -0.29 2.71
C GLY A 52 -5.58 0.29 1.36
N SER A 53 -5.12 1.55 1.35
CA SER A 53 -4.69 2.22 0.11
C SER A 53 -3.28 1.83 -0.34
N GLY A 54 -2.63 0.88 0.35
CA GLY A 54 -1.33 0.36 -0.04
C GLY A 54 -0.13 1.11 0.51
N VAL A 55 -0.32 2.09 1.38
CA VAL A 55 0.74 2.98 1.87
C VAL A 55 1.87 2.22 2.54
N ILE A 56 1.54 1.33 3.49
CA ILE A 56 2.57 0.61 4.25
C ILE A 56 3.33 -0.34 3.32
N ALA A 57 2.64 -1.07 2.46
CA ALA A 57 3.28 -1.96 1.50
C ALA A 57 4.27 -1.21 0.60
N ILE A 58 3.87 -0.04 0.12
CA ILE A 58 4.72 0.79 -0.74
C ILE A 58 5.93 1.31 0.03
N LEU A 59 5.74 1.81 1.25
CA LEU A 59 6.84 2.31 2.08
C LEU A 59 7.83 1.19 2.41
N LEU A 60 7.33 -0.02 2.73
CA LEU A 60 8.20 -1.18 2.98
C LEU A 60 9.01 -1.55 1.74
N ALA A 61 8.37 -1.61 0.59
CA ALA A 61 9.06 -1.96 -0.66
C ALA A 61 10.13 -0.93 -1.03
N LYS A 62 9.90 0.32 -0.68
CA LYS A 62 10.89 1.38 -0.91
C LYS A 62 12.09 1.28 0.03
N ARG A 63 11.94 0.70 1.21
CA ARG A 63 13.04 0.51 2.16
C ARG A 63 14.00 -0.58 1.72
N SER A 64 13.52 -1.57 0.97
CA SER A 64 14.35 -2.69 0.54
C SER A 64 14.01 -3.08 -0.89
N GLN A 65 14.99 -3.00 -1.77
CA GLN A 65 14.81 -3.34 -3.18
C GLN A 65 14.58 -4.84 -3.41
N GLU A 66 14.98 -5.66 -2.45
CA GLU A 66 14.83 -7.13 -2.54
C GLU A 66 13.47 -7.61 -2.02
N LEU A 67 12.69 -6.74 -1.41
CA LEU A 67 11.43 -7.10 -0.78
C LEU A 67 10.30 -7.16 -1.80
N SER A 68 9.56 -8.26 -1.80
CA SER A 68 8.26 -8.39 -2.46
C SER A 68 7.17 -8.42 -1.42
N VAL A 69 6.07 -7.73 -1.69
CA VAL A 69 4.96 -7.59 -0.73
C VAL A 69 3.67 -8.09 -1.37
N VAL A 70 2.88 -8.83 -0.60
CA VAL A 70 1.49 -9.13 -0.95
C VAL A 70 0.60 -8.34 -0.01
N GLY A 71 -0.18 -7.42 -0.55
CA GLY A 71 -1.16 -6.65 0.22
C GLY A 71 -2.53 -7.27 0.04
N ILE A 72 -3.24 -7.51 1.15
CA ILE A 72 -4.57 -8.11 1.12
C ILE A 72 -5.58 -7.11 1.63
N GLU A 73 -6.64 -6.88 0.85
CA GLU A 73 -7.67 -5.91 1.19
C GLU A 73 -9.06 -6.45 0.85
N LEU A 74 -9.97 -6.38 1.82
CA LEU A 74 -11.35 -6.84 1.67
C LEU A 74 -12.24 -5.82 0.94
N GLN A 75 -12.08 -4.53 1.25
CA GLN A 75 -12.95 -3.48 0.72
C GLN A 75 -12.57 -3.11 -0.71
N GLY A 76 -13.54 -3.25 -1.63
CA GLY A 76 -13.27 -3.01 -3.06
C GLY A 76 -12.72 -1.63 -3.37
N THR A 77 -13.24 -0.58 -2.71
CA THR A 77 -12.77 0.79 -2.93
C THR A 77 -11.30 0.95 -2.53
N LEU A 78 -10.92 0.41 -1.38
CA LEU A 78 -9.53 0.48 -0.91
C LEU A 78 -8.63 -0.43 -1.75
N PHE A 79 -9.11 -1.60 -2.16
CA PHE A 79 -8.37 -2.46 -3.08
C PHE A 79 -8.01 -1.73 -4.36
N ASP A 80 -8.99 -1.04 -4.98
CA ASP A 80 -8.76 -0.28 -6.20
C ASP A 80 -7.73 0.84 -5.98
N LEU A 81 -7.81 1.54 -4.85
CA LEU A 81 -6.83 2.56 -4.50
C LEU A 81 -5.44 1.97 -4.35
N ALA A 82 -5.33 0.81 -3.69
CA ALA A 82 -4.04 0.15 -3.48
C ALA A 82 -3.41 -0.22 -4.82
N VAL A 83 -4.18 -0.80 -5.74
CA VAL A 83 -3.69 -1.15 -7.07
C VAL A 83 -3.17 0.08 -7.81
N ARG A 84 -3.94 1.17 -7.78
CA ARG A 84 -3.56 2.41 -8.45
C ARG A 84 -2.33 3.05 -7.81
N ASN A 85 -2.22 3.01 -6.49
CA ASN A 85 -1.06 3.57 -5.79
C ASN A 85 0.21 2.76 -6.05
N VAL A 86 0.10 1.44 -6.11
CA VAL A 86 1.23 0.57 -6.47
C VAL A 86 1.70 0.89 -7.89
N ASP A 87 0.77 1.05 -8.82
CA ASP A 87 1.09 1.41 -10.19
C ASP A 87 1.73 2.80 -10.28
N LEU A 88 1.17 3.78 -9.57
CA LEU A 88 1.71 5.14 -9.52
C LEU A 88 3.14 5.17 -8.99
N SER A 89 3.47 4.30 -8.05
CA SER A 89 4.81 4.19 -7.45
C SER A 89 5.76 3.33 -8.28
N ALA A 90 5.31 2.79 -9.41
CA ALA A 90 6.10 1.91 -10.29
C ALA A 90 6.60 0.66 -9.56
N LEU A 91 5.77 0.09 -8.68
CA LEU A 91 6.13 -1.07 -7.86
C LEU A 91 5.30 -2.32 -8.18
N SER A 92 4.58 -2.33 -9.31
CA SER A 92 3.70 -3.45 -9.69
C SER A 92 4.43 -4.77 -9.87
N ASP A 93 5.74 -4.73 -10.10
CA ASP A 93 6.57 -5.93 -10.23
C ASP A 93 6.97 -6.53 -8.88
N ARG A 94 6.83 -5.78 -7.78
CA ARG A 94 7.22 -6.22 -6.45
C ARG A 94 6.09 -6.22 -5.43
N ILE A 95 4.97 -5.57 -5.73
CA ILE A 95 3.80 -5.54 -4.85
C ILE A 95 2.61 -6.10 -5.60
N GLU A 96 2.04 -7.17 -5.06
CA GLU A 96 0.78 -7.72 -5.52
C GLU A 96 -0.32 -7.35 -4.54
N VAL A 97 -1.43 -6.78 -5.04
CA VAL A 97 -2.59 -6.51 -4.20
C VAL A 97 -3.66 -7.56 -4.49
N VAL A 98 -4.14 -8.20 -3.45
CA VAL A 98 -5.14 -9.26 -3.56
C VAL A 98 -6.40 -8.82 -2.83
N LYS A 99 -7.55 -8.94 -3.49
CA LYS A 99 -8.83 -8.70 -2.84
C LYS A 99 -9.24 -9.98 -2.13
N GLY A 100 -9.41 -9.90 -0.81
CA GLY A 100 -9.76 -11.08 -0.05
C GLY A 100 -10.13 -10.77 1.38
N ASP A 101 -10.75 -11.75 2.02
CA ASP A 101 -11.14 -11.72 3.42
C ASP A 101 -10.06 -12.44 4.23
N LEU A 102 -9.56 -11.79 5.28
CA LEU A 102 -8.57 -12.38 6.19
C LEU A 102 -9.05 -13.69 6.80
N LYS A 103 -10.36 -13.84 6.97
CA LYS A 103 -10.96 -15.08 7.50
C LYS A 103 -10.84 -16.26 6.54
N SER A 104 -10.60 -16.01 5.26
CA SER A 104 -10.47 -17.04 4.23
C SER A 104 -9.03 -17.44 3.98
N ILE A 105 -8.07 -16.80 4.63
CA ILE A 105 -6.66 -17.11 4.48
C ILE A 105 -6.30 -18.31 5.34
N LYS A 106 -5.69 -19.28 4.74
CA LYS A 106 -5.26 -20.51 5.40
C LYS A 106 -3.75 -20.55 5.55
#